data_b80e6f6a20013cf48dd8a3f9972f723b
#
_entry.id   b80e6f6a20013cf48dd8a3f9972f723b
#
_cell.length_a   1.000
_cell.length_b   1.000
_cell.length_c   1.000
_cell.angle_alpha   90.00
_cell.angle_beta   90.00
_cell.angle_gamma   90.00
#
_symmetry.space_group_name_H-M   'P 1'
#
loop_
_entity.id
_entity.type
_entity.pdbx_description
1 polymer ?
#
loop_
_entity_poly.entity_id
_entity_poly.type
_entity_poly.pdbx_seq_one_letter_code
_entity_poly.pdbx_strand_id
1 'polypeptide(L)'
;MEKKSYTYGSKLAGMILHLFFTVILTIAVYLLASLISKNILQVTDIGTDDFFNSGYYTKCMEQKCSELTDYLHLLQKGNKRSAEDDKRYLQYTNEFKREDTNFCYWYKQNGVWYTNQPDSVEGQEFDTQTVLMEAKTMGDYLIYDMEKKEFGTDIRGMENYFFDSYNNQMYLPLENVVLVIGVDTDLTAKDDLYDAEMEYVRLHPWIKVSIVAALVSLMGWVLSLVYLTLATGHRDGEEGVHLNFVDRIKTEIVTAVFIAATSELIMLLSHVNNKTWNVSGLLVASGTISLLIDVLFLIFYLSMVRRMKAEVMWENSLVCWFVKGMDKFFEKRTVTVSVLVVLSLIHI
;
A
#
# COMPACT_ATOMS: atom_id res chain seq x y z
N MET A 1 44.65 16.42 16.00
CA MET A 1 43.24 16.16 15.63
C MET A 1 42.44 17.38 16.02
N GLU A 2 41.90 18.11 15.03
CA GLU A 2 41.01 19.24 15.31
C GLU A 2 39.80 18.74 16.12
N LYS A 3 39.55 19.36 17.29
CA LYS A 3 38.34 19.09 18.09
C LYS A 3 37.14 19.55 17.27
N LYS A 4 36.38 18.60 16.69
CA LYS A 4 35.10 18.93 16.07
C LYS A 4 34.15 19.44 17.14
N SER A 5 33.93 20.75 17.15
CA SER A 5 32.97 21.42 18.04
C SER A 5 31.58 21.22 17.50
N TYR A 6 30.69 20.56 18.27
CA TYR A 6 29.27 20.44 17.97
C TYR A 6 28.51 21.51 18.75
N THR A 7 28.26 22.64 18.13
CA THR A 7 27.52 23.74 18.75
C THR A 7 26.04 23.37 18.98
N TYR A 8 25.38 24.04 19.91
CA TYR A 8 23.94 23.87 20.14
C TYR A 8 23.12 24.10 18.86
N GLY A 9 23.46 25.15 18.11
CA GLY A 9 22.79 25.48 16.85
C GLY A 9 22.90 24.37 15.80
N SER A 10 24.09 23.74 15.66
CA SER A 10 24.28 22.65 14.69
C SER A 10 23.48 21.40 15.05
N LYS A 11 23.30 21.09 16.33
CA LYS A 11 22.48 19.96 16.80
C LYS A 11 20.99 20.23 16.59
N LEU A 12 20.56 21.45 16.89
CA LEU A 12 19.18 21.87 16.64
C LEU A 12 18.85 21.80 15.12
N ALA A 13 19.76 22.31 14.28
CA ALA A 13 19.62 22.19 12.84
C ALA A 13 19.56 20.73 12.37
N GLY A 14 20.39 19.85 12.94
CA GLY A 14 20.35 18.41 12.67
C GLY A 14 19.02 17.76 13.05
N MET A 15 18.44 18.12 14.20
CA MET A 15 17.12 17.65 14.61
C MET A 15 16.00 18.14 13.69
N ILE A 16 16.01 19.43 13.36
CA ILE A 16 15.03 20.01 12.42
C ILE A 16 15.11 19.32 11.06
N LEU A 17 16.33 19.10 10.56
CA LEU A 17 16.55 18.43 9.28
C LEU A 17 16.07 16.98 9.31
N HIS A 18 16.29 16.26 10.41
CA HIS A 18 15.80 14.91 10.58
C HIS A 18 14.27 14.84 10.54
N LEU A 19 13.59 15.69 11.33
CA LEU A 19 12.12 15.77 11.33
C LEU A 19 11.56 16.21 9.96
N PHE A 20 12.24 17.08 9.25
CA PHE A 20 11.87 17.46 7.88
C PHE A 20 11.88 16.26 6.92
N PHE A 21 12.95 15.45 6.96
CA PHE A 21 13.01 14.23 6.15
C PHE A 21 11.97 13.19 6.59
N THR A 22 11.65 13.08 7.88
CA THR A 22 10.56 12.22 8.38
C THR A 22 9.22 12.61 7.76
N VAL A 23 8.91 13.91 7.71
CA VAL A 23 7.65 14.40 7.11
C VAL A 23 7.58 14.05 5.63
N ILE A 24 8.64 14.34 4.87
CA ILE A 24 8.66 14.04 3.42
C ILE A 24 8.55 12.54 3.19
N LEU A 25 9.28 11.73 3.93
CA LEU A 25 9.24 10.26 3.83
C LEU A 25 7.83 9.73 4.11
N THR A 26 7.18 10.23 5.16
CA THR A 26 5.82 9.82 5.51
C THR A 26 4.81 10.17 4.40
N ILE A 27 4.90 11.39 3.84
CA ILE A 27 4.03 11.81 2.73
C ILE A 27 4.28 10.93 1.50
N ALA A 28 5.53 10.69 1.14
CA ALA A 28 5.89 9.89 -0.03
C ALA A 28 5.41 8.43 0.11
N VAL A 29 5.63 7.81 1.26
CA VAL A 29 5.15 6.44 1.56
C VAL A 29 3.62 6.36 1.55
N TYR A 30 2.94 7.37 2.13
CA TYR A 30 1.48 7.43 2.12
C TYR A 30 0.91 7.55 0.69
N LEU A 31 1.52 8.39 -0.16
CA LEU A 31 1.12 8.51 -1.56
C LEU A 31 1.32 7.18 -2.31
N LEU A 32 2.47 6.52 -2.14
CA LEU A 32 2.72 5.21 -2.74
C LEU A 32 1.70 4.16 -2.27
N ALA A 33 1.43 4.09 -0.98
CA ALA A 33 0.43 3.18 -0.43
C ALA A 33 -0.98 3.45 -0.98
N SER A 34 -1.35 4.72 -1.15
CA SER A 34 -2.61 5.13 -1.77
C SER A 34 -2.71 4.70 -3.24
N LEU A 35 -1.63 4.85 -4.01
CA LEU A 35 -1.56 4.43 -5.41
C LEU A 35 -1.63 2.90 -5.57
N ILE A 36 -1.00 2.15 -4.65
CA ILE A 36 -1.11 0.69 -4.59
C ILE A 36 -2.55 0.27 -4.26
N SER A 37 -3.18 0.90 -3.26
CA SER A 37 -4.55 0.55 -2.84
C SER A 37 -5.60 0.81 -3.94
N LYS A 38 -5.33 1.76 -4.82
CA LYS A 38 -6.14 2.05 -6.02
C LYS A 38 -5.79 1.17 -7.23
N ASN A 39 -4.84 0.27 -7.09
CA ASN A 39 -4.26 -0.55 -8.16
C ASN A 39 -3.57 0.24 -9.30
N ILE A 40 -3.36 1.54 -9.15
CA ILE A 40 -2.67 2.39 -10.14
C ILE A 40 -1.17 2.10 -10.17
N LEU A 41 -0.59 1.69 -9.03
CA LEU A 41 0.81 1.28 -8.94
C LEU A 41 0.90 -0.25 -8.89
N GLN A 42 1.32 -0.84 -9.98
CA GLN A 42 1.83 -2.22 -10.02
C GLN A 42 3.35 -2.18 -10.27
N VAL A 43 4.09 -3.14 -9.70
CA VAL A 43 5.55 -3.19 -9.83
C VAL A 43 5.98 -3.29 -11.30
N THR A 44 5.14 -3.93 -12.12
CA THR A 44 5.34 -4.11 -13.56
C THR A 44 5.19 -2.81 -14.37
N ASP A 45 4.53 -1.79 -13.80
CA ASP A 45 4.10 -0.57 -14.52
C ASP A 45 4.97 0.64 -14.20
N ILE A 46 5.98 0.51 -13.32
CA ILE A 46 6.84 1.64 -12.93
C ILE A 46 7.53 2.33 -14.13
N GLY A 47 7.73 1.59 -15.23
CA GLY A 47 8.34 2.09 -16.46
C GLY A 47 7.35 2.42 -17.60
N THR A 48 6.05 2.21 -17.41
CA THR A 48 5.04 2.34 -18.47
C THR A 48 4.23 3.61 -18.24
N ASP A 49 4.35 4.57 -19.18
CA ASP A 49 3.61 5.84 -19.12
C ASP A 49 2.28 5.78 -19.88
N ASP A 50 1.97 4.66 -20.51
CA ASP A 50 0.79 4.41 -21.33
C ASP A 50 -0.27 3.63 -20.54
N PHE A 51 -1.47 4.17 -20.47
CA PHE A 51 -2.62 3.58 -19.80
C PHE A 51 -2.96 2.18 -20.32
N PHE A 52 -3.04 2.01 -21.63
CA PHE A 52 -3.44 0.75 -22.29
C PHE A 52 -2.41 -0.38 -22.09
N ASN A 53 -1.16 -0.04 -21.82
CA ASN A 53 -0.10 -0.99 -21.47
C ASN A 53 0.07 -1.21 -19.95
N SER A 54 -0.81 -0.62 -19.14
CA SER A 54 -0.70 -0.69 -17.67
C SER A 54 -1.49 -1.86 -17.08
N GLY A 55 -1.05 -2.38 -15.94
CA GLY A 55 -1.82 -3.35 -15.16
C GLY A 55 -3.10 -2.73 -14.55
N TYR A 56 -3.19 -1.40 -14.47
CA TYR A 56 -4.43 -0.72 -14.09
C TYR A 56 -5.50 -0.90 -15.16
N TYR A 57 -5.16 -0.71 -16.43
CA TYR A 57 -6.04 -0.99 -17.56
C TYR A 57 -6.48 -2.46 -17.60
N THR A 58 -5.52 -3.39 -17.42
CA THR A 58 -5.84 -4.82 -17.35
C THR A 58 -6.93 -5.10 -16.32
N LYS A 59 -6.85 -4.50 -15.11
CA LYS A 59 -7.89 -4.67 -14.08
C LYS A 59 -9.22 -4.04 -14.43
N CYS A 60 -9.23 -2.87 -15.09
CA CYS A 60 -10.46 -2.28 -15.60
C CYS A 60 -11.12 -3.22 -16.61
N MET A 61 -10.34 -3.82 -17.50
CA MET A 61 -10.82 -4.79 -18.48
C MET A 61 -11.32 -6.08 -17.86
N GLU A 62 -10.61 -6.63 -16.84
CA GLU A 62 -11.08 -7.79 -16.07
C GLU A 62 -12.45 -7.52 -15.44
N GLN A 63 -12.62 -6.34 -14.84
CA GLN A 63 -13.89 -5.94 -14.25
C GLN A 63 -14.98 -5.83 -15.32
N LYS A 64 -14.73 -5.15 -16.43
CA LYS A 64 -15.69 -4.99 -17.55
C LYS A 64 -16.07 -6.34 -18.18
N CYS A 65 -15.11 -7.25 -18.35
CA CYS A 65 -15.38 -8.61 -18.82
C CYS A 65 -16.24 -9.39 -17.82
N SER A 66 -16.02 -9.22 -16.52
CA SER A 66 -16.85 -9.84 -15.47
C SER A 66 -18.29 -9.28 -15.50
N GLU A 67 -18.44 -7.97 -15.59
CA GLU A 67 -19.77 -7.30 -15.71
C GLU A 67 -20.52 -7.73 -16.97
N LEU A 68 -19.81 -7.82 -18.12
CA LEU A 68 -20.39 -8.34 -19.35
C LEU A 68 -20.85 -9.79 -19.19
N THR A 69 -20.04 -10.64 -18.55
CA THR A 69 -20.40 -12.04 -18.30
C THR A 69 -21.66 -12.16 -17.46
N ASP A 70 -21.77 -11.37 -16.40
CA ASP A 70 -22.98 -11.28 -15.57
C ASP A 70 -24.20 -10.81 -16.39
N TYR A 71 -24.01 -9.79 -17.21
CA TYR A 71 -25.06 -9.28 -18.11
C TYR A 71 -25.57 -10.34 -19.10
N LEU A 72 -24.63 -11.05 -19.76
CA LEU A 72 -24.97 -12.12 -20.70
C LEU A 72 -25.68 -13.29 -19.99
N HIS A 73 -25.28 -13.62 -18.77
CA HIS A 73 -25.99 -14.61 -17.96
C HIS A 73 -27.42 -14.19 -17.61
N LEU A 74 -27.63 -12.91 -17.24
CA LEU A 74 -28.96 -12.36 -16.98
C LEU A 74 -29.80 -12.33 -18.25
N LEU A 75 -29.20 -12.02 -19.40
CA LEU A 75 -29.88 -12.06 -20.69
C LEU A 75 -30.41 -13.47 -21.02
N GLN A 76 -29.62 -14.51 -20.74
CA GLN A 76 -30.02 -15.92 -20.95
C GLN A 76 -31.17 -16.37 -20.02
N LYS A 77 -31.23 -15.86 -18.78
CA LYS A 77 -32.33 -16.17 -17.86
C LYS A 77 -33.71 -15.73 -18.40
N GLY A 78 -33.74 -14.72 -19.24
CA GLY A 78 -34.98 -14.17 -19.85
C GLY A 78 -36.05 -13.93 -18.77
N ASN A 79 -37.25 -14.45 -18.99
CA ASN A 79 -38.38 -14.29 -18.04
C ASN A 79 -38.25 -15.01 -16.72
N LYS A 80 -37.12 -15.74 -16.46
CA LYS A 80 -36.84 -16.43 -15.20
C LYS A 80 -36.02 -15.58 -14.22
N ARG A 81 -35.76 -14.32 -14.54
CA ARG A 81 -35.04 -13.38 -13.67
C ARG A 81 -35.86 -13.07 -12.42
N SER A 82 -35.16 -12.93 -11.28
CA SER A 82 -35.76 -12.38 -10.06
C SER A 82 -35.89 -10.84 -10.19
N ALA A 83 -36.63 -10.20 -9.29
CA ALA A 83 -36.71 -8.72 -9.26
C ALA A 83 -35.35 -8.05 -9.08
N GLU A 84 -34.41 -8.67 -8.37
CA GLU A 84 -33.04 -8.21 -8.20
C GLU A 84 -32.22 -8.39 -9.49
N ASP A 85 -32.39 -9.54 -10.16
CA ASP A 85 -31.78 -9.79 -11.46
C ASP A 85 -32.29 -8.78 -12.53
N ASP A 86 -33.58 -8.47 -12.53
CA ASP A 86 -34.13 -7.47 -13.46
C ASP A 86 -33.55 -6.07 -13.22
N LYS A 87 -33.34 -5.68 -11.98
CA LYS A 87 -32.70 -4.42 -11.65
C LYS A 87 -31.27 -4.36 -12.19
N ARG A 88 -30.47 -5.43 -11.96
CA ARG A 88 -29.09 -5.53 -12.50
C ARG A 88 -29.08 -5.58 -14.02
N TYR A 89 -29.97 -6.32 -14.62
CA TYR A 89 -30.12 -6.39 -16.08
C TYR A 89 -30.37 -5.02 -16.70
N LEU A 90 -31.28 -4.23 -16.12
CA LEU A 90 -31.55 -2.86 -16.60
C LEU A 90 -30.33 -1.93 -16.42
N GLN A 91 -29.60 -2.09 -15.32
CA GLN A 91 -28.37 -1.33 -15.10
C GLN A 91 -27.34 -1.64 -16.18
N TYR A 92 -27.04 -2.93 -16.43
CA TYR A 92 -26.07 -3.34 -17.44
C TYR A 92 -26.52 -3.01 -18.85
N THR A 93 -27.83 -3.08 -19.17
CA THR A 93 -28.39 -2.67 -20.49
C THR A 93 -28.08 -1.19 -20.77
N ASN A 94 -28.15 -0.33 -19.75
CA ASN A 94 -27.79 1.07 -19.90
C ASN A 94 -26.26 1.27 -19.99
N GLU A 95 -25.49 0.55 -19.20
CA GLU A 95 -24.05 0.65 -19.12
C GLU A 95 -23.34 0.16 -20.39
N PHE A 96 -23.85 -0.92 -21.01
CA PHE A 96 -23.33 -1.44 -22.27
C PHE A 96 -23.98 -0.85 -23.52
N LYS A 97 -24.74 0.22 -23.41
CA LYS A 97 -25.32 0.90 -24.57
C LYS A 97 -24.21 1.53 -25.41
N ARG A 98 -24.15 1.20 -26.70
CA ARG A 98 -23.03 1.59 -27.59
C ARG A 98 -22.74 3.09 -27.63
N GLU A 99 -23.75 3.93 -27.47
CA GLU A 99 -23.62 5.38 -27.46
C GLU A 99 -22.88 5.91 -26.23
N ASP A 100 -22.91 5.14 -25.14
CA ASP A 100 -22.45 5.54 -23.82
C ASP A 100 -21.19 4.77 -23.37
N THR A 101 -20.66 3.83 -24.20
CA THR A 101 -19.49 3.02 -23.84
C THR A 101 -18.48 2.91 -24.97
N ASN A 102 -17.18 2.84 -24.59
CA ASN A 102 -16.07 2.51 -25.48
C ASN A 102 -15.90 1.00 -25.68
N PHE A 103 -16.75 0.20 -25.05
CA PHE A 103 -16.69 -1.25 -25.03
C PHE A 103 -17.73 -1.85 -25.97
N CYS A 104 -17.27 -2.61 -26.95
CA CYS A 104 -18.13 -3.33 -27.90
C CYS A 104 -18.05 -4.81 -27.64
N TYR A 105 -19.17 -5.52 -27.83
CA TYR A 105 -19.17 -6.96 -27.74
C TYR A 105 -20.04 -7.60 -28.83
N TRP A 106 -19.66 -8.80 -29.24
CA TRP A 106 -20.42 -9.74 -30.04
C TRP A 106 -20.40 -11.09 -29.35
N TYR A 107 -21.54 -11.55 -28.94
CA TYR A 107 -21.72 -12.80 -28.22
C TYR A 107 -22.63 -13.74 -29.00
N LYS A 108 -22.14 -14.94 -29.33
CA LYS A 108 -22.90 -15.98 -29.99
C LYS A 108 -23.13 -17.13 -29.03
N GLN A 109 -24.38 -17.58 -28.93
CA GLN A 109 -24.74 -18.78 -28.19
C GLN A 109 -25.85 -19.53 -28.91
N ASN A 110 -25.68 -20.86 -29.06
CA ASN A 110 -26.64 -21.72 -29.75
C ASN A 110 -27.05 -21.18 -31.12
N GLY A 111 -26.14 -20.55 -31.87
CA GLY A 111 -26.39 -19.97 -33.19
C GLY A 111 -27.01 -18.57 -33.19
N VAL A 112 -27.38 -18.02 -32.03
CA VAL A 112 -27.95 -16.67 -31.92
C VAL A 112 -26.89 -15.68 -31.49
N TRP A 113 -26.79 -14.56 -32.23
CA TRP A 113 -25.87 -13.47 -31.88
C TRP A 113 -26.56 -12.37 -31.07
N TYR A 114 -25.82 -11.86 -30.10
CA TYR A 114 -26.16 -10.68 -29.27
C TYR A 114 -25.01 -9.70 -29.35
N THR A 115 -25.32 -8.42 -29.50
CA THR A 115 -24.30 -7.36 -29.61
C THR A 115 -24.87 -6.03 -29.12
N ASN A 116 -24.02 -5.09 -28.76
CA ASN A 116 -24.42 -3.70 -28.50
C ASN A 116 -24.22 -2.76 -29.70
N GLN A 117 -23.93 -3.29 -30.88
CA GLN A 117 -23.81 -2.46 -32.09
C GLN A 117 -25.15 -1.88 -32.49
N PRO A 118 -25.22 -0.56 -32.85
CA PRO A 118 -26.48 0.16 -33.03
C PRO A 118 -27.34 -0.32 -34.22
N ASP A 119 -26.69 -0.84 -35.26
CA ASP A 119 -27.37 -1.26 -36.50
C ASP A 119 -27.68 -2.76 -36.52
N SER A 120 -27.50 -3.45 -35.40
CA SER A 120 -27.74 -4.89 -35.35
C SER A 120 -29.20 -5.23 -35.10
N VAL A 121 -29.74 -6.13 -35.91
CA VAL A 121 -31.08 -6.69 -35.74
C VAL A 121 -30.96 -7.99 -34.96
N GLU A 122 -31.83 -8.20 -33.98
CA GLU A 122 -31.86 -9.44 -33.19
C GLU A 122 -31.99 -10.66 -34.12
N GLY A 123 -31.04 -11.60 -34.02
CA GLY A 123 -30.97 -12.77 -34.90
C GLY A 123 -30.16 -12.58 -36.18
N GLN A 124 -29.47 -11.43 -36.35
CA GLN A 124 -28.54 -11.23 -37.45
C GLN A 124 -27.38 -12.23 -37.36
N GLU A 125 -27.05 -12.90 -38.47
CA GLU A 125 -25.87 -13.77 -38.52
C GLU A 125 -24.61 -12.92 -38.77
N PHE A 126 -23.60 -13.14 -37.96
CA PHE A 126 -22.27 -12.54 -38.12
C PHE A 126 -21.24 -13.63 -38.41
N ASP A 127 -20.30 -13.32 -39.29
CA ASP A 127 -19.11 -14.15 -39.46
C ASP A 127 -18.05 -13.77 -38.38
N THR A 128 -17.57 -14.74 -37.62
CA THR A 128 -16.61 -14.55 -36.51
C THR A 128 -15.36 -13.80 -36.98
N GLN A 129 -14.87 -14.07 -38.21
CA GLN A 129 -13.65 -13.41 -38.69
C GLN A 129 -13.90 -11.93 -39.02
N THR A 130 -15.07 -11.64 -39.58
CA THR A 130 -15.47 -10.26 -39.86
C THR A 130 -15.60 -9.45 -38.55
N VAL A 131 -16.28 -10.01 -37.57
CA VAL A 131 -16.42 -9.40 -36.25
C VAL A 131 -15.06 -9.19 -35.55
N LEU A 132 -14.18 -10.15 -35.65
CA LEU A 132 -12.81 -10.03 -35.08
C LEU A 132 -12.01 -8.92 -35.79
N MET A 133 -12.14 -8.80 -37.11
CA MET A 133 -11.50 -7.70 -37.83
C MET A 133 -12.06 -6.34 -37.42
N GLU A 134 -13.37 -6.25 -37.24
CA GLU A 134 -14.00 -5.04 -36.73
C GLU A 134 -13.52 -4.67 -35.32
N ALA A 135 -13.51 -5.63 -34.41
CA ALA A 135 -12.95 -5.42 -33.04
C ALA A 135 -11.49 -4.91 -33.06
N LYS A 136 -10.66 -5.48 -33.93
CA LYS A 136 -9.25 -5.05 -34.09
C LYS A 136 -9.10 -3.63 -34.65
N THR A 137 -10.07 -3.13 -35.41
CA THR A 137 -10.01 -1.75 -35.92
C THR A 137 -10.33 -0.71 -34.86
N MET A 138 -10.91 -1.09 -33.74
CA MET A 138 -11.22 -0.19 -32.63
C MET A 138 -10.02 0.10 -31.74
N GLY A 139 -9.00 -0.76 -31.78
CA GLY A 139 -7.80 -0.69 -30.94
C GLY A 139 -7.54 -2.03 -30.28
N ASP A 140 -7.89 -2.18 -29.01
CA ASP A 140 -7.69 -3.42 -28.27
C ASP A 140 -8.85 -4.41 -28.47
N TYR A 141 -8.52 -5.70 -28.47
CA TYR A 141 -9.51 -6.74 -28.66
C TYR A 141 -9.28 -7.97 -27.76
N LEU A 142 -10.36 -8.77 -27.66
CA LEU A 142 -10.32 -10.08 -27.04
C LEU A 142 -11.28 -11.02 -27.79
N ILE A 143 -10.84 -12.25 -28.09
CA ILE A 143 -11.67 -13.31 -28.66
C ILE A 143 -11.63 -14.54 -27.78
N TYR A 144 -12.82 -15.14 -27.57
CA TYR A 144 -13.04 -16.43 -26.93
C TYR A 144 -13.99 -17.23 -27.80
N ASP A 145 -13.45 -18.12 -28.63
CA ASP A 145 -14.19 -18.98 -29.57
C ASP A 145 -14.06 -20.45 -29.13
N MET A 146 -15.09 -20.96 -28.45
CA MET A 146 -15.12 -22.36 -28.00
C MET A 146 -15.52 -23.32 -29.11
N GLU A 147 -16.13 -22.85 -30.20
CA GLU A 147 -16.41 -23.69 -31.37
C GLU A 147 -15.12 -24.11 -32.05
N LYS A 148 -14.15 -23.19 -32.16
CA LYS A 148 -12.82 -23.44 -32.76
C LYS A 148 -11.72 -23.68 -31.73
N LYS A 149 -11.99 -23.56 -30.44
CA LYS A 149 -11.00 -23.58 -29.35
C LYS A 149 -9.91 -22.53 -29.56
N GLU A 150 -10.30 -21.36 -30.05
CA GLU A 150 -9.43 -20.23 -30.31
C GLU A 150 -9.61 -19.19 -29.19
N PHE A 151 -8.48 -18.74 -28.67
CA PHE A 151 -8.41 -17.66 -27.71
C PHE A 151 -7.33 -16.67 -28.13
N GLY A 152 -7.60 -15.39 -28.10
CA GLY A 152 -6.64 -14.35 -28.48
C GLY A 152 -7.01 -12.98 -27.93
N THR A 153 -5.98 -12.22 -27.60
CA THR A 153 -6.12 -10.82 -27.14
C THR A 153 -4.79 -10.10 -27.37
N ASP A 154 -4.82 -8.80 -27.54
CA ASP A 154 -3.65 -7.90 -27.48
C ASP A 154 -3.61 -7.12 -26.15
N ILE A 155 -4.62 -7.27 -25.30
CA ILE A 155 -4.63 -6.66 -23.96
C ILE A 155 -3.63 -7.39 -23.06
N ARG A 156 -2.59 -6.68 -22.67
CA ARG A 156 -1.54 -7.21 -21.81
C ARG A 156 -2.11 -7.76 -20.50
N GLY A 157 -1.69 -8.98 -20.14
CA GLY A 157 -2.09 -9.63 -18.89
C GLY A 157 -3.43 -10.34 -18.92
N MET A 158 -4.19 -10.23 -20.04
CA MET A 158 -5.46 -10.94 -20.21
C MET A 158 -5.34 -12.24 -21.01
N GLU A 159 -4.13 -12.65 -21.40
CA GLU A 159 -3.89 -13.83 -22.23
C GLU A 159 -4.46 -15.12 -21.61
N ASN A 160 -4.50 -15.21 -20.28
CA ASN A 160 -5.04 -16.36 -19.56
C ASN A 160 -6.34 -16.08 -18.81
N TYR A 161 -6.91 -14.88 -18.95
CA TYR A 161 -8.05 -14.44 -18.14
C TYR A 161 -9.22 -15.43 -18.15
N PHE A 162 -9.63 -15.91 -19.33
CA PHE A 162 -10.72 -16.87 -19.43
C PHE A 162 -10.35 -18.28 -18.99
N PHE A 163 -9.07 -18.69 -19.09
CA PHE A 163 -8.62 -19.99 -18.60
C PHE A 163 -8.55 -20.02 -17.06
N ASP A 164 -8.08 -18.94 -16.45
CA ASP A 164 -8.03 -18.83 -14.99
C ASP A 164 -9.44 -18.67 -14.40
N SER A 165 -10.32 -17.97 -15.11
CA SER A 165 -11.73 -17.83 -14.77
C SER A 165 -12.53 -19.11 -14.96
N TYR A 166 -12.13 -19.98 -15.89
CA TYR A 166 -12.69 -21.31 -16.07
C TYR A 166 -12.52 -22.19 -14.83
N ASN A 167 -11.34 -22.15 -14.23
CA ASN A 167 -11.06 -22.88 -12.97
C ASN A 167 -11.79 -22.27 -11.76
N ASN A 168 -12.25 -21.01 -11.84
CA ASN A 168 -12.86 -20.23 -10.75
C ASN A 168 -14.37 -20.00 -10.89
N GLN A 169 -15.11 -20.81 -11.68
CA GLN A 169 -16.57 -20.76 -11.82
C GLN A 169 -17.12 -19.51 -12.56
N MET A 170 -16.49 -19.04 -13.59
CA MET A 170 -17.09 -18.04 -14.46
C MET A 170 -18.30 -18.63 -15.22
N TYR A 171 -19.42 -17.90 -15.22
CA TYR A 171 -20.76 -18.36 -15.66
C TYR A 171 -20.96 -18.47 -17.18
N LEU A 172 -19.90 -18.38 -18.00
CA LEU A 172 -20.05 -18.61 -19.43
C LEU A 172 -20.21 -20.12 -19.73
N PRO A 173 -21.22 -20.52 -20.48
CA PRO A 173 -21.35 -21.90 -20.93
C PRO A 173 -20.15 -22.26 -21.81
N LEU A 174 -19.61 -23.45 -21.59
CA LEU A 174 -18.38 -23.93 -22.20
C LEU A 174 -18.56 -24.50 -23.61
N GLU A 175 -19.80 -24.64 -24.07
CA GLU A 175 -20.09 -25.27 -25.35
C GLU A 175 -20.82 -24.30 -26.27
N ASN A 176 -20.42 -24.23 -27.55
CA ASN A 176 -21.05 -23.45 -28.61
C ASN A 176 -21.16 -21.93 -28.30
N VAL A 177 -20.13 -21.38 -27.71
CA VAL A 177 -20.03 -19.93 -27.39
C VAL A 177 -18.89 -19.30 -28.16
N VAL A 178 -19.18 -18.14 -28.74
CA VAL A 178 -18.18 -17.21 -29.29
C VAL A 178 -18.41 -15.85 -28.62
N LEU A 179 -17.38 -15.29 -28.02
CA LEU A 179 -17.37 -13.94 -27.48
C LEU A 179 -16.21 -13.18 -28.10
N VAL A 180 -16.53 -12.08 -28.78
CA VAL A 180 -15.54 -11.11 -29.27
C VAL A 180 -15.83 -9.78 -28.60
N ILE A 181 -14.77 -9.16 -28.10
CA ILE A 181 -14.79 -7.85 -27.45
C ILE A 181 -13.86 -6.94 -28.24
N GLY A 182 -14.30 -5.72 -28.48
CA GLY A 182 -13.49 -4.63 -29.02
C GLY A 182 -13.53 -3.44 -28.06
N VAL A 183 -12.43 -2.75 -27.91
CA VAL A 183 -12.32 -1.54 -27.09
C VAL A 183 -11.86 -0.39 -27.96
N ASP A 184 -12.65 0.68 -27.97
CA ASP A 184 -12.28 1.93 -28.61
C ASP A 184 -11.20 2.63 -27.78
N THR A 185 -9.94 2.53 -28.22
CA THR A 185 -8.81 3.14 -27.53
C THR A 185 -8.71 4.65 -27.73
N ASP A 186 -9.50 5.25 -28.62
CA ASP A 186 -9.65 6.70 -28.73
C ASP A 186 -10.57 7.27 -27.62
N LEU A 187 -11.22 6.39 -26.85
CA LEU A 187 -12.11 6.71 -25.72
C LEU A 187 -13.10 7.83 -26.03
N THR A 188 -13.84 7.65 -27.13
CA THR A 188 -14.79 8.66 -27.64
C THR A 188 -16.00 8.84 -26.72
N ALA A 189 -16.43 7.80 -26.02
CA ALA A 189 -17.48 7.84 -25.00
C ALA A 189 -16.90 8.17 -23.60
N LYS A 190 -17.67 8.91 -22.79
CA LYS A 190 -17.29 9.22 -21.41
C LYS A 190 -17.85 8.16 -20.46
N ASP A 191 -17.25 7.00 -20.51
CA ASP A 191 -17.56 5.85 -19.66
C ASP A 191 -16.49 5.62 -18.57
N ASP A 192 -16.59 4.50 -17.87
CA ASP A 192 -15.66 4.15 -16.79
C ASP A 192 -14.22 3.96 -17.29
N LEU A 193 -14.01 3.54 -18.57
CA LEU A 193 -12.67 3.42 -19.15
C LEU A 193 -12.04 4.80 -19.38
N TYR A 194 -12.83 5.76 -19.88
CA TYR A 194 -12.41 7.15 -20.00
C TYR A 194 -12.05 7.75 -18.64
N ASP A 195 -12.90 7.55 -17.63
CA ASP A 195 -12.63 8.05 -16.28
C ASP A 195 -11.39 7.38 -15.66
N ALA A 196 -11.19 6.10 -15.94
CA ALA A 196 -9.99 5.34 -15.48
C ALA A 196 -8.71 5.88 -16.14
N GLU A 197 -8.73 6.16 -17.46
CA GLU A 197 -7.58 6.77 -18.13
C GLU A 197 -7.27 8.15 -17.55
N MET A 198 -8.29 9.01 -17.39
CA MET A 198 -8.11 10.33 -16.80
C MET A 198 -7.56 10.28 -15.37
N GLU A 199 -8.00 9.30 -14.55
CA GLU A 199 -7.44 9.07 -13.23
C GLU A 199 -5.98 8.61 -13.31
N TYR A 200 -5.67 7.67 -14.20
CA TYR A 200 -4.32 7.16 -14.42
C TYR A 200 -3.36 8.26 -14.85
N VAL A 201 -3.70 9.01 -15.90
CA VAL A 201 -2.87 10.12 -16.42
C VAL A 201 -2.61 11.19 -15.35
N ARG A 202 -3.59 11.47 -14.50
CA ARG A 202 -3.46 12.43 -13.39
C ARG A 202 -2.56 11.92 -12.27
N LEU A 203 -2.62 10.62 -11.93
CA LEU A 203 -1.98 10.07 -10.73
C LEU A 203 -0.64 9.40 -11.04
N HIS A 204 -0.46 8.82 -12.22
CA HIS A 204 0.74 8.08 -12.59
C HIS A 204 2.05 8.89 -12.46
N PRO A 205 2.14 10.19 -12.83
CA PRO A 205 3.36 10.98 -12.66
C PRO A 205 3.84 11.05 -11.20
N TRP A 206 2.92 10.96 -10.23
CA TRP A 206 3.23 11.00 -8.81
C TRP A 206 3.95 9.73 -8.32
N ILE A 207 3.88 8.62 -9.05
CA ILE A 207 4.61 7.39 -8.74
C ILE A 207 6.12 7.67 -8.74
N LYS A 208 6.65 8.19 -9.85
CA LYS A 208 8.08 8.49 -10.00
C LYS A 208 8.54 9.52 -8.98
N VAL A 209 7.76 10.59 -8.81
CA VAL A 209 8.06 11.65 -7.82
C VAL A 209 8.08 11.09 -6.40
N SER A 210 7.11 10.26 -6.02
CA SER A 210 7.02 9.68 -4.67
C SER A 210 8.15 8.68 -4.40
N ILE A 211 8.55 7.87 -5.38
CA ILE A 211 9.68 6.95 -5.23
C ILE A 211 10.98 7.73 -5.01
N VAL A 212 11.25 8.73 -5.84
CA VAL A 212 12.46 9.56 -5.70
C VAL A 212 12.44 10.31 -4.38
N ALA A 213 11.31 10.91 -4.01
CA ALA A 213 11.14 11.61 -2.74
C ALA A 213 11.37 10.68 -1.54
N ALA A 214 10.84 9.44 -1.59
CA ALA A 214 11.04 8.45 -0.54
C ALA A 214 12.52 8.06 -0.40
N LEU A 215 13.21 7.79 -1.50
CA LEU A 215 14.63 7.41 -1.49
C LEU A 215 15.53 8.56 -0.98
N VAL A 216 15.33 9.78 -1.48
CA VAL A 216 16.11 10.95 -1.05
C VAL A 216 15.86 11.29 0.42
N SER A 217 14.59 11.25 0.84
CA SER A 217 14.25 11.52 2.25
C SER A 217 14.75 10.42 3.19
N LEU A 218 14.72 9.17 2.79
CA LEU A 218 15.30 8.06 3.56
C LEU A 218 16.81 8.23 3.73
N MET A 219 17.53 8.57 2.66
CA MET A 219 18.96 8.88 2.75
C MET A 219 19.23 10.07 3.68
N GLY A 220 18.48 11.16 3.54
CA GLY A 220 18.60 12.33 4.39
C GLY A 220 18.28 12.03 5.86
N TRP A 221 17.26 11.20 6.11
CA TRP A 221 16.87 10.71 7.43
C TRP A 221 18.02 9.91 8.09
N VAL A 222 18.61 8.96 7.37
CA VAL A 222 19.76 8.17 7.87
C VAL A 222 20.97 9.07 8.14
N LEU A 223 21.33 9.96 7.20
CA LEU A 223 22.50 10.85 7.37
C LEU A 223 22.31 11.81 8.53
N SER A 224 21.12 12.37 8.72
CA SER A 224 20.82 13.23 9.87
C SER A 224 20.87 12.47 11.19
N LEU A 225 20.40 11.22 11.23
CA LEU A 225 20.48 10.35 12.40
C LEU A 225 21.93 10.01 12.75
N VAL A 226 22.77 9.68 11.77
CA VAL A 226 24.21 9.46 11.95
C VAL A 226 24.88 10.73 12.51
N TYR A 227 24.57 11.90 11.93
CA TYR A 227 25.07 13.16 12.46
C TYR A 227 24.66 13.40 13.92
N LEU A 228 23.38 13.21 14.26
CA LEU A 228 22.89 13.35 15.63
C LEU A 228 23.52 12.35 16.59
N THR A 229 23.78 11.13 16.12
CA THR A 229 24.49 10.09 16.88
C THR A 229 25.90 10.55 17.23
N LEU A 230 26.62 11.11 16.26
CA LEU A 230 27.99 11.62 16.49
C LEU A 230 28.00 12.85 17.40
N ALA A 231 27.07 13.77 17.21
CA ALA A 231 27.00 15.05 17.91
C ALA A 231 26.45 14.94 19.35
N THR A 232 25.64 13.90 19.63
CA THR A 232 24.96 13.78 20.93
C THR A 232 25.95 13.47 22.06
N GLY A 233 25.71 14.04 23.24
CA GLY A 233 26.56 13.92 24.41
C GLY A 233 27.73 14.92 24.47
N HIS A 234 28.15 15.50 23.36
CA HIS A 234 29.23 16.50 23.36
C HIS A 234 28.68 17.91 23.66
N ARG A 235 29.42 18.73 24.36
CA ARG A 235 29.15 20.16 24.55
C ARG A 235 30.34 20.96 24.04
N ASP A 236 30.04 22.18 23.58
CA ASP A 236 31.04 23.06 23.04
C ASP A 236 31.99 23.51 24.15
N GLY A 237 33.30 23.32 23.96
CA GLY A 237 34.35 23.67 24.92
C GLY A 237 34.49 22.73 26.14
N GLU A 238 33.63 21.71 26.32
CA GLU A 238 33.69 20.77 27.40
C GLU A 238 34.21 19.39 26.95
N GLU A 239 35.02 18.75 27.77
CA GLU A 239 35.50 17.37 27.54
C GLU A 239 34.53 16.35 28.10
N GLY A 240 34.39 15.19 27.43
CA GLY A 240 33.57 14.07 27.87
C GLY A 240 32.15 14.09 27.34
N VAL A 241 31.36 13.15 27.87
CA VAL A 241 29.94 12.93 27.51
C VAL A 241 29.03 13.45 28.60
N HIS A 242 28.16 14.38 28.24
CA HIS A 242 27.21 15.00 29.17
C HIS A 242 25.85 14.31 29.08
N LEU A 243 25.40 13.82 30.26
CA LEU A 243 24.08 13.18 30.40
C LEU A 243 22.99 14.22 30.68
N ASN A 244 21.82 14.02 30.08
CA ASN A 244 20.61 14.82 30.29
C ASN A 244 19.76 14.22 31.45
N PHE A 245 18.68 14.91 31.82
CA PHE A 245 17.71 14.43 32.81
C PHE A 245 17.16 13.04 32.48
N VAL A 246 16.76 12.79 31.23
CA VAL A 246 16.23 11.49 30.78
C VAL A 246 17.27 10.37 31.02
N ASP A 247 18.56 10.66 30.83
CA ASP A 247 19.64 9.69 30.94
C ASP A 247 19.91 9.25 32.39
N ARG A 248 19.36 9.96 33.38
CA ARG A 248 19.45 9.62 34.82
C ARG A 248 18.35 8.66 35.29
N ILE A 249 17.27 8.53 34.49
CA ILE A 249 16.19 7.58 34.77
C ILE A 249 16.68 6.18 34.44
N LYS A 250 16.20 5.17 35.14
CA LYS A 250 16.56 3.76 34.89
C LYS A 250 16.23 3.35 33.46
N THR A 251 17.15 2.63 32.82
CA THR A 251 17.06 2.27 31.38
C THR A 251 15.76 1.53 31.05
N GLU A 252 15.38 0.58 31.91
CA GLU A 252 14.17 -0.24 31.74
C GLU A 252 12.89 0.62 31.81
N ILE A 253 12.88 1.64 32.70
CA ILE A 253 11.73 2.56 32.81
C ILE A 253 11.58 3.39 31.53
N VAL A 254 12.69 3.95 31.04
CA VAL A 254 12.66 4.75 29.79
C VAL A 254 12.23 3.87 28.62
N THR A 255 12.70 2.63 28.54
CA THR A 255 12.31 1.67 27.50
C THR A 255 10.84 1.30 27.61
N ALA A 256 10.32 1.03 28.81
CA ALA A 256 8.91 0.70 29.03
C ALA A 256 7.99 1.87 28.64
N VAL A 257 8.34 3.10 29.02
CA VAL A 257 7.58 4.31 28.65
C VAL A 257 7.61 4.52 27.15
N PHE A 258 8.76 4.34 26.50
CA PHE A 258 8.87 4.44 25.05
C PHE A 258 7.98 3.42 24.33
N ILE A 259 8.03 2.14 24.73
CA ILE A 259 7.21 1.07 24.14
C ILE A 259 5.73 1.38 24.35
N ALA A 260 5.30 1.75 25.55
CA ALA A 260 3.91 2.08 25.83
C ALA A 260 3.42 3.25 24.98
N ALA A 261 4.16 4.37 24.94
CA ALA A 261 3.76 5.56 24.19
C ALA A 261 3.72 5.30 22.67
N THR A 262 4.69 4.56 22.12
CA THR A 262 4.69 4.22 20.69
C THR A 262 3.56 3.25 20.33
N SER A 263 3.26 2.27 21.21
CA SER A 263 2.12 1.34 21.02
C SER A 263 0.78 2.08 20.98
N GLU A 264 0.55 3.04 21.86
CA GLU A 264 -0.65 3.89 21.87
C GLU A 264 -0.78 4.71 20.57
N LEU A 265 0.32 5.31 20.09
CA LEU A 265 0.33 6.07 18.85
C LEU A 265 0.08 5.19 17.62
N ILE A 266 0.61 3.96 17.59
CA ILE A 266 0.37 2.99 16.51
C ILE A 266 -1.10 2.54 16.52
N MET A 267 -1.69 2.28 17.68
CA MET A 267 -3.13 1.97 17.78
C MET A 267 -3.99 3.15 17.31
N LEU A 268 -3.61 4.38 17.67
CA LEU A 268 -4.29 5.58 17.19
C LEU A 268 -4.20 5.72 15.67
N LEU A 269 -3.03 5.46 15.08
CA LEU A 269 -2.82 5.48 13.62
C LEU A 269 -3.72 4.44 12.92
N SER A 270 -3.79 3.22 13.44
CA SER A 270 -4.67 2.16 12.93
C SER A 270 -6.15 2.58 13.01
N HIS A 271 -6.56 3.22 14.11
CA HIS A 271 -7.93 3.71 14.28
C HIS A 271 -8.28 4.83 13.29
N VAL A 272 -7.35 5.74 13.03
CA VAL A 272 -7.52 6.82 12.04
C VAL A 272 -7.68 6.25 10.64
N ASN A 273 -6.87 5.26 10.25
CA ASN A 273 -6.93 4.63 8.93
C ASN A 273 -8.24 3.85 8.68
N ASN A 274 -8.90 3.37 9.74
CA ASN A 274 -10.18 2.64 9.63
C ASN A 274 -11.42 3.56 9.56
N LYS A 275 -11.27 4.88 9.68
CA LYS A 275 -12.37 5.83 9.55
C LYS A 275 -12.47 6.37 8.12
N THR A 276 -13.71 6.63 7.67
CA THR A 276 -14.02 7.30 6.40
C THR A 276 -13.67 8.79 6.45
N TRP A 277 -12.38 9.10 6.46
CA TRP A 277 -11.90 10.48 6.37
C TRP A 277 -11.68 10.86 4.91
N ASN A 278 -11.76 12.16 4.61
CA ASN A 278 -11.25 12.63 3.32
C ASN A 278 -9.72 12.44 3.27
N VAL A 279 -9.18 12.26 2.07
CA VAL A 279 -7.75 11.96 1.85
C VAL A 279 -6.82 12.96 2.53
N SER A 280 -7.17 14.26 2.51
CA SER A 280 -6.38 15.31 3.14
C SER A 280 -6.37 15.21 4.67
N GLY A 281 -7.51 14.92 5.30
CA GLY A 281 -7.61 14.74 6.75
C GLY A 281 -6.80 13.51 7.22
N LEU A 282 -6.88 12.42 6.47
CA LEU A 282 -6.12 11.20 6.76
C LEU A 282 -4.60 11.43 6.66
N LEU A 283 -4.15 12.15 5.63
CA LEU A 283 -2.74 12.48 5.44
C LEU A 283 -2.19 13.36 6.57
N VAL A 284 -2.95 14.38 6.99
CA VAL A 284 -2.55 15.26 8.10
C VAL A 284 -2.50 14.50 9.41
N ALA A 285 -3.51 13.68 9.70
CA ALA A 285 -3.55 12.91 10.95
C ALA A 285 -2.42 11.86 11.01
N SER A 286 -2.23 11.07 9.95
CA SER A 286 -1.17 10.07 9.89
C SER A 286 0.23 10.70 9.91
N GLY A 287 0.43 11.81 9.20
CA GLY A 287 1.68 12.57 9.22
C GLY A 287 2.02 13.11 10.61
N THR A 288 1.03 13.65 11.33
CA THR A 288 1.22 14.16 12.69
C THR A 288 1.58 13.03 13.66
N ILE A 289 0.88 11.90 13.59
CA ILE A 289 1.16 10.74 14.45
C ILE A 289 2.56 10.18 14.16
N SER A 290 2.94 10.03 12.88
CA SER A 290 4.27 9.59 12.48
C SER A 290 5.38 10.51 13.00
N LEU A 291 5.16 11.83 12.94
CA LEU A 291 6.09 12.81 13.47
C LEU A 291 6.25 12.69 15.00
N LEU A 292 5.15 12.46 15.73
CA LEU A 292 5.20 12.23 17.18
C LEU A 292 5.97 10.95 17.54
N ILE A 293 5.76 9.87 16.76
CA ILE A 293 6.52 8.61 16.93
C ILE A 293 8.02 8.86 16.72
N ASP A 294 8.38 9.62 15.68
CA ASP A 294 9.78 9.92 15.37
C ASP A 294 10.44 10.81 16.44
N VAL A 295 9.73 11.80 16.98
CA VAL A 295 10.22 12.60 18.11
C VAL A 295 10.47 11.74 19.35
N LEU A 296 9.54 10.83 19.69
CA LEU A 296 9.73 9.88 20.80
C LEU A 296 10.93 8.94 20.54
N PHE A 297 11.06 8.46 19.29
CA PHE A 297 12.19 7.65 18.87
C PHE A 297 13.51 8.41 19.05
N LEU A 298 13.60 9.66 18.60
CA LEU A 298 14.81 10.48 18.79
C LEU A 298 15.18 10.68 20.26
N ILE A 299 14.20 11.00 21.12
CA ILE A 299 14.44 11.17 22.56
C ILE A 299 15.00 9.90 23.15
N PHE A 300 14.38 8.75 22.87
CA PHE A 300 14.81 7.44 23.35
C PHE A 300 16.20 7.06 22.79
N TYR A 301 16.34 7.11 21.45
CA TYR A 301 17.56 6.72 20.75
C TYR A 301 18.78 7.52 21.21
N LEU A 302 18.66 8.86 21.21
CA LEU A 302 19.76 9.73 21.61
C LEU A 302 20.09 9.57 23.12
N SER A 303 19.11 9.25 23.96
CA SER A 303 19.37 8.90 25.36
C SER A 303 20.19 7.61 25.46
N MET A 304 19.84 6.56 24.70
CA MET A 304 20.62 5.31 24.68
C MET A 304 22.06 5.53 24.19
N VAL A 305 22.21 6.30 23.10
CA VAL A 305 23.54 6.64 22.56
C VAL A 305 24.40 7.39 23.60
N ARG A 306 23.83 8.36 24.34
CA ARG A 306 24.60 9.07 25.42
C ARG A 306 25.03 8.14 26.52
N ARG A 307 24.15 7.24 26.97
CA ARG A 307 24.48 6.24 28.02
C ARG A 307 25.56 5.28 27.57
N MET A 308 25.52 4.81 26.31
CA MET A 308 26.58 3.96 25.75
C MET A 308 27.92 4.69 25.68
N LYS A 309 27.93 5.93 25.17
CA LYS A 309 29.16 6.75 25.09
C LYS A 309 29.74 7.09 26.45
N ALA A 310 28.91 7.25 27.47
CA ALA A 310 29.31 7.53 28.84
C ALA A 310 29.63 6.26 29.65
N GLU A 311 29.48 5.08 29.07
CA GLU A 311 29.69 3.75 29.68
C GLU A 311 28.83 3.49 30.94
N VAL A 312 27.73 4.27 31.11
CA VAL A 312 26.86 4.18 32.29
C VAL A 312 25.59 3.35 32.07
N MET A 313 25.49 2.70 30.94
CA MET A 313 24.26 1.95 30.55
C MET A 313 23.92 0.86 31.60
N TRP A 314 24.90 0.11 32.04
CA TRP A 314 24.73 -0.91 33.06
C TRP A 314 24.45 -0.30 34.44
N GLU A 315 25.17 0.77 34.83
CA GLU A 315 25.01 1.41 36.14
C GLU A 315 23.63 2.02 36.34
N ASN A 316 23.01 2.51 35.25
CA ASN A 316 21.67 3.07 35.24
C ASN A 316 20.55 2.03 34.99
N SER A 317 20.87 0.73 35.13
CA SER A 317 19.91 -0.37 35.00
C SER A 317 19.25 -0.68 36.34
N LEU A 318 17.98 -1.11 36.34
CA LEU A 318 17.30 -1.69 37.50
C LEU A 318 17.96 -3.00 37.95
N VAL A 319 18.45 -3.78 36.97
CA VAL A 319 19.15 -5.04 37.24
C VAL A 319 20.43 -4.77 38.08
N CYS A 320 21.23 -3.79 37.65
CA CYS A 320 22.42 -3.39 38.41
C CYS A 320 22.07 -2.86 39.82
N TRP A 321 20.98 -2.06 39.91
CA TRP A 321 20.51 -1.58 41.21
C TRP A 321 20.10 -2.75 42.13
N PHE A 322 19.39 -3.74 41.60
CA PHE A 322 18.98 -4.94 42.33
C PHE A 322 20.20 -5.77 42.79
N VAL A 323 21.16 -6.04 41.87
CA VAL A 323 22.40 -6.77 42.18
C VAL A 323 23.20 -6.06 43.29
N LYS A 324 23.42 -4.75 43.14
CA LYS A 324 24.12 -3.96 44.17
C LYS A 324 23.35 -3.94 45.50
N GLY A 325 22.03 -4.00 45.48
CA GLY A 325 21.17 -4.13 46.65
C GLY A 325 21.33 -5.48 47.34
N MET A 326 21.38 -6.56 46.55
CA MET A 326 21.65 -7.92 47.05
C MET A 326 23.04 -8.03 47.68
N ASP A 327 24.08 -7.52 47.02
CA ASP A 327 25.45 -7.53 47.56
C ASP A 327 25.53 -6.86 48.94
N LYS A 328 24.94 -5.65 49.08
CA LYS A 328 24.84 -4.95 50.35
C LYS A 328 24.04 -5.71 51.41
N PHE A 329 23.02 -6.45 51.00
CA PHE A 329 22.22 -7.28 51.90
C PHE A 329 23.05 -8.44 52.45
N PHE A 330 23.82 -9.12 51.57
CA PHE A 330 24.70 -10.24 51.98
C PHE A 330 25.91 -9.78 52.81
N GLU A 331 26.50 -8.64 52.48
CA GLU A 331 27.62 -8.08 53.28
C GLU A 331 27.21 -7.75 54.72
N LYS A 332 25.95 -7.33 54.93
CA LYS A 332 25.46 -6.91 56.26
C LYS A 332 24.94 -8.06 57.16
N ARG A 333 24.83 -9.28 56.60
CA ARG A 333 24.24 -10.41 57.31
C ARG A 333 25.26 -11.51 57.57
N THR A 334 25.13 -12.20 58.73
CA THR A 334 25.96 -13.38 59.04
C THR A 334 25.71 -14.46 57.97
N VAL A 335 26.74 -15.23 57.63
CA VAL A 335 26.78 -16.29 56.64
C VAL A 335 25.55 -17.21 56.74
N THR A 336 25.12 -17.54 57.97
CA THR A 336 23.96 -18.40 58.24
C THR A 336 22.64 -17.87 57.68
N VAL A 337 22.38 -16.55 57.77
CA VAL A 337 21.15 -15.92 57.25
C VAL A 337 21.21 -15.82 55.72
N SER A 338 22.38 -15.59 55.16
CA SER A 338 22.59 -15.55 53.72
C SER A 338 22.34 -16.92 53.08
N VAL A 339 22.82 -17.99 53.71
CA VAL A 339 22.57 -19.38 53.26
C VAL A 339 21.10 -19.74 53.36
N LEU A 340 20.38 -19.36 54.41
CA LEU A 340 18.94 -19.60 54.56
C LEU A 340 18.11 -18.91 53.48
N VAL A 341 18.44 -17.67 53.10
CA VAL A 341 17.78 -16.93 52.03
C VAL A 341 18.02 -17.56 50.65
N VAL A 342 19.26 -17.99 50.38
CA VAL A 342 19.59 -18.70 49.14
C VAL A 342 18.85 -20.04 49.04
N LEU A 343 18.80 -20.81 50.11
CA LEU A 343 18.10 -22.09 50.17
C LEU A 343 16.58 -21.92 50.00
N SER A 344 15.98 -20.87 50.57
CA SER A 344 14.55 -20.58 50.38
C SER A 344 14.20 -20.15 48.95
N LEU A 345 15.13 -19.48 48.25
CA LEU A 345 14.96 -19.10 46.83
C LEU A 345 15.12 -20.28 45.85
N ILE A 346 15.88 -21.31 46.24
CA ILE A 346 16.07 -22.54 45.46
C ILE A 346 14.90 -23.51 45.68
N HIS A 347 14.12 -23.35 46.72
CA HIS A 347 13.01 -24.24 47.10
C HIS A 347 11.64 -23.75 46.57
N ILE A 348 11.58 -22.61 45.91
CA ILE A 348 10.43 -22.11 45.15
C ILE A 348 10.63 -22.40 43.66
#